data_970bc19b564ea1ccdabf1393a43abda5
#
_entry.id   970bc19b564ea1ccdabf1393a43abda5
#
_cell.length_a   1.000
_cell.length_b   1.000
_cell.length_c   1.000
_cell.angle_alpha   90.00
_cell.angle_beta   90.00
_cell.angle_gamma   90.00
#
_symmetry.space_group_name_H-M   'P 1'
#
loop_
_entity.id
_entity.type
_entity.pdbx_description
1 polymer ?
#
loop_
_entity_poly.entity_id
_entity_poly.type
_entity_poly.pdbx_seq_one_letter_code
_entity_poly.pdbx_strand_id
1 'polypeptide(L)'
;TSRGLGDVYKRQVSIISDRLIESNIISSQVDHSKLGGVVPEIASRAHQKNIIYIVESALSKSGKSINDLDAIAYTNGPGLLGSLLVGSTFAKSLGYALDVPLISVNHLKAHALSHTINNIEIKYPFISLLVSGGHTQIIFVSSYSDMKIIGETRDDAVGEAFDKCAKILGLDYPGGPILDNLSKGGDSKKFSFPDTRVPDFDYSFSGIKTSFLYFIKSELEK
;
A
#
# COMPACT_ATOMS: atom_id res chain seq x y z
N THR A 1 15.56 4.20 -1.79
CA THR A 1 14.67 3.07 -2.10
C THR A 1 13.58 3.57 -3.02
N SER A 2 13.68 3.24 -4.32
CA SER A 2 12.56 3.44 -5.22
C SER A 2 11.37 2.65 -4.66
N ARG A 3 10.38 3.33 -4.12
CA ARG A 3 9.11 2.68 -3.81
C ARG A 3 8.48 2.28 -5.13
N GLY A 4 8.26 0.98 -5.28
CA GLY A 4 7.98 0.32 -6.54
C GLY A 4 6.97 1.01 -7.45
N LEU A 5 7.34 1.04 -8.71
CA LEU A 5 6.43 1.27 -9.81
C LEU A 5 5.39 0.16 -9.81
N GLY A 6 4.18 0.39 -9.29
CA GLY A 6 3.14 -0.60 -9.43
C GLY A 6 2.19 -0.83 -8.27
N ASP A 7 2.05 0.13 -7.36
CA ASP A 7 0.94 0.09 -6.42
C ASP A 7 -0.39 0.31 -7.15
N VAL A 8 -1.43 -0.36 -6.67
CA VAL A 8 -2.78 -0.42 -7.27
C VAL A 8 -3.34 0.95 -7.61
N TYR A 9 -3.05 1.96 -6.77
CA TYR A 9 -3.61 3.31 -6.88
C TYR A 9 -2.59 4.38 -7.22
N LYS A 10 -1.31 4.09 -7.04
CA LYS A 10 -0.26 5.11 -7.13
C LYS A 10 0.87 4.61 -8.00
N ARG A 11 1.27 5.45 -8.91
CA ARG A 11 2.56 5.33 -9.57
C ARG A 11 3.52 6.21 -8.81
N GLN A 12 4.64 5.67 -8.41
CA GLN A 12 5.61 6.40 -7.63
C GLN A 12 7.01 6.12 -8.14
N VAL A 13 7.77 7.17 -8.33
CA VAL A 13 9.20 7.11 -8.63
C VAL A 13 9.92 8.03 -7.66
N SER A 14 11.00 7.51 -7.08
CA SER A 14 11.86 8.29 -6.20
C SER A 14 13.31 8.17 -6.63
N ILE A 15 14.02 9.29 -6.62
CA ILE A 15 15.48 9.33 -6.75
C ILE A 15 16.07 9.48 -5.35
N ILE A 16 17.04 8.63 -5.05
CA ILE A 16 17.63 8.52 -3.72
C ILE A 16 19.14 8.50 -3.85
N SER A 17 19.83 9.36 -3.12
CA SER A 17 21.28 9.31 -2.95
C SER A 17 21.58 8.99 -1.49
N ASP A 18 22.35 7.93 -1.26
CA ASP A 18 22.62 7.36 0.06
C ASP A 18 21.32 7.04 0.80
N ARG A 19 20.92 7.84 1.77
CA ARG A 19 19.68 7.68 2.54
C ARG A 19 18.72 8.85 2.38
N LEU A 20 19.04 9.80 1.51
CA LEU A 20 18.23 11.00 1.28
C LEU A 20 17.33 10.80 0.06
N ILE A 21 16.08 11.16 0.21
CA ILE A 21 15.13 11.24 -0.90
C ILE A 21 15.33 12.58 -1.59
N GLU A 22 15.97 12.59 -2.75
CA GLU A 22 16.18 13.80 -3.55
C GLU A 22 14.91 14.21 -4.30
N SER A 23 14.16 13.24 -4.79
CA SER A 23 12.85 13.48 -5.38
C SER A 23 11.90 12.32 -5.13
N ASN A 24 10.62 12.64 -5.06
CA ASN A 24 9.54 11.66 -4.94
C ASN A 24 8.32 12.17 -5.71
N ILE A 25 8.00 11.50 -6.81
CA ILE A 25 6.86 11.82 -7.67
C ILE A 25 5.80 10.76 -7.49
N ILE A 26 4.62 11.19 -7.11
CA ILE A 26 3.45 10.34 -6.93
C ILE A 26 2.38 10.79 -7.92
N SER A 27 1.93 9.87 -8.76
CA SER A 27 0.79 10.10 -9.65
C SER A 27 -0.36 9.19 -9.24
N SER A 28 -1.42 9.77 -8.68
CA SER A 28 -2.64 9.05 -8.32
C SER A 28 -3.55 8.86 -9.55
N GLN A 29 -4.33 7.79 -9.54
CA GLN A 29 -5.38 7.58 -10.53
C GLN A 29 -6.71 8.12 -10.00
N VAL A 30 -7.27 9.13 -10.66
CA VAL A 30 -8.53 9.77 -10.24
C VAL A 30 -9.77 8.98 -10.71
N ASP A 31 -9.62 8.10 -11.72
CA ASP A 31 -10.78 7.52 -12.41
C ASP A 31 -11.43 6.29 -11.74
N HIS A 32 -10.77 5.67 -10.76
CA HIS A 32 -11.29 4.46 -10.12
C HIS A 32 -12.42 4.72 -9.12
N SER A 33 -12.56 5.93 -8.59
CA SER A 33 -13.64 6.30 -7.66
C SER A 33 -15.02 6.16 -8.31
N LYS A 34 -15.13 6.43 -9.61
CA LYS A 34 -16.36 6.31 -10.38
C LYS A 34 -16.76 4.86 -10.69
N LEU A 35 -15.85 3.90 -10.52
CA LEU A 35 -16.04 2.49 -10.87
C LEU A 35 -16.30 1.62 -9.63
N GLY A 36 -16.41 2.22 -8.45
CA GLY A 36 -16.66 1.50 -7.20
C GLY A 36 -15.52 0.61 -6.72
N GLY A 37 -14.29 0.86 -7.21
CA GLY A 37 -13.09 0.11 -6.86
C GLY A 37 -12.09 0.00 -8.00
N VAL A 38 -10.98 -0.70 -7.76
CA VAL A 38 -9.91 -0.83 -8.76
C VAL A 38 -10.28 -1.82 -9.85
N VAL A 39 -10.13 -1.37 -11.10
CA VAL A 39 -10.15 -2.23 -12.28
C VAL A 39 -8.70 -2.49 -12.72
N PRO A 40 -8.18 -3.73 -12.54
CA PRO A 40 -6.75 -4.05 -12.74
C PRO A 40 -6.22 -3.69 -14.14
N GLU A 41 -7.03 -3.91 -15.17
CA GLU A 41 -6.66 -3.62 -16.56
C GLU A 41 -6.52 -2.12 -16.82
N ILE A 42 -7.45 -1.31 -16.32
CA ILE A 42 -7.39 0.16 -16.43
C ILE A 42 -6.17 0.69 -15.69
N ALA A 43 -5.87 0.12 -14.51
CA ALA A 43 -4.69 0.50 -13.73
C ALA A 43 -3.40 0.24 -14.50
N SER A 44 -3.22 -0.96 -15.07
CA SER A 44 -2.00 -1.32 -15.81
C SER A 44 -1.80 -0.50 -17.07
N ARG A 45 -2.86 -0.26 -17.86
CA ARG A 45 -2.81 0.62 -19.05
C ARG A 45 -2.41 2.05 -18.70
N ALA A 46 -2.95 2.58 -17.61
CA ALA A 46 -2.59 3.91 -17.14
C ALA A 46 -1.15 3.97 -16.60
N HIS A 47 -0.64 2.89 -16.01
CA HIS A 47 0.77 2.77 -15.64
C HIS A 47 1.67 2.82 -16.87
N GLN A 48 1.37 2.02 -17.87
CA GLN A 48 2.13 1.98 -19.13
C GLN A 48 2.19 3.35 -19.82
N LYS A 49 1.07 4.07 -19.85
CA LYS A 49 0.99 5.38 -20.51
C LYS A 49 1.85 6.45 -19.84
N ASN A 50 2.00 6.40 -18.51
CA ASN A 50 2.56 7.51 -17.74
C ASN A 50 3.94 7.22 -17.13
N ILE A 51 4.46 6.00 -17.24
CA ILE A 51 5.68 5.57 -16.53
C ILE A 51 6.90 6.43 -16.92
N ILE A 52 7.08 6.71 -18.21
CA ILE A 52 8.19 7.50 -18.72
C ILE A 52 8.13 8.92 -18.15
N TYR A 53 6.97 9.57 -18.24
CA TYR A 53 6.76 10.92 -17.74
C TYR A 53 7.08 11.06 -16.24
N ILE A 54 6.70 10.06 -15.44
CA ILE A 54 6.95 10.08 -13.98
C ILE A 54 8.44 9.93 -13.67
N VAL A 55 9.14 9.09 -14.45
CA VAL A 55 10.59 8.90 -14.31
C VAL A 55 11.33 10.19 -14.69
N GLU A 56 11.00 10.79 -15.84
CA GLU A 56 11.56 12.06 -16.28
C GLU A 56 11.31 13.18 -15.28
N SER A 57 10.09 13.25 -14.72
CA SER A 57 9.75 14.23 -13.68
C SER A 57 10.57 14.03 -12.41
N ALA A 58 10.83 12.78 -12.01
CA ALA A 58 11.63 12.48 -10.83
C ALA A 58 13.10 12.87 -11.03
N LEU A 59 13.67 12.55 -12.19
CA LEU A 59 15.03 12.94 -12.58
C LEU A 59 15.17 14.47 -12.63
N SER A 60 14.27 15.15 -13.34
CA SER A 60 14.27 16.62 -13.43
C SER A 60 14.21 17.29 -12.07
N LYS A 61 13.31 16.78 -11.17
CA LYS A 61 13.14 17.35 -9.82
C LYS A 61 14.37 17.13 -8.92
N SER A 62 15.10 16.03 -9.10
CA SER A 62 16.34 15.76 -8.36
C SER A 62 17.57 16.46 -8.94
N GLY A 63 17.46 17.03 -10.14
CA GLY A 63 18.60 17.58 -10.87
C GLY A 63 19.57 16.52 -11.39
N LYS A 64 19.18 15.24 -11.41
CA LYS A 64 19.99 14.12 -11.89
C LYS A 64 19.68 13.78 -13.33
N SER A 65 20.68 13.31 -14.04
CA SER A 65 20.57 12.66 -15.34
C SER A 65 20.27 11.18 -15.18
N ILE A 66 19.71 10.55 -16.19
CA ILE A 66 19.49 9.10 -16.23
C ILE A 66 20.81 8.32 -16.15
N ASN A 67 21.92 8.91 -16.63
CA ASN A 67 23.25 8.32 -16.59
C ASN A 67 23.93 8.43 -15.21
N ASP A 68 23.33 9.16 -14.27
CA ASP A 68 23.81 9.26 -12.89
C ASP A 68 23.24 8.16 -11.98
N LEU A 69 22.49 7.23 -12.55
CA LEU A 69 21.89 6.13 -11.81
C LEU A 69 22.86 4.98 -11.63
N ASP A 70 23.17 4.63 -10.38
CA ASP A 70 24.04 3.49 -10.03
C ASP A 70 23.28 2.17 -9.93
N ALA A 71 21.96 2.21 -9.70
CA ALA A 71 21.11 1.04 -9.58
C ALA A 71 19.64 1.40 -9.76
N ILE A 72 18.83 0.42 -10.17
CA ILE A 72 17.39 0.57 -10.29
C ILE A 72 16.69 -0.43 -9.39
N ALA A 73 15.89 0.05 -8.44
CA ALA A 73 15.04 -0.78 -7.60
C ALA A 73 13.59 -0.77 -8.09
N TYR A 74 12.95 -1.94 -8.09
CA TYR A 74 11.56 -2.09 -8.48
C TYR A 74 10.79 -3.04 -7.56
N THR A 75 9.47 -2.81 -7.42
CA THR A 75 8.61 -3.71 -6.67
C THR A 75 8.37 -5.00 -7.45
N ASN A 76 8.72 -6.13 -6.82
CA ASN A 76 8.51 -7.45 -7.38
C ASN A 76 7.16 -8.07 -6.97
N GLY A 77 6.58 -7.62 -5.86
CA GLY A 77 5.31 -8.10 -5.29
C GLY A 77 5.27 -7.95 -3.77
N PRO A 78 4.12 -8.28 -3.17
CA PRO A 78 2.83 -8.55 -3.80
C PRO A 78 2.18 -7.29 -4.39
N GLY A 79 1.16 -7.51 -5.25
CA GLY A 79 0.40 -6.44 -5.91
C GLY A 79 -0.33 -6.93 -7.15
N LEU A 80 -1.02 -6.04 -7.86
CA LEU A 80 -1.71 -6.38 -9.10
C LEU A 80 -0.71 -6.75 -10.20
N LEU A 81 -0.84 -7.96 -10.72
CA LEU A 81 0.08 -8.55 -11.69
C LEU A 81 0.36 -7.62 -12.88
N GLY A 82 -0.68 -7.06 -13.51
CA GLY A 82 -0.52 -6.16 -14.66
C GLY A 82 0.28 -4.90 -14.32
N SER A 83 0.05 -4.28 -13.16
CA SER A 83 0.79 -3.11 -12.70
C SER A 83 2.25 -3.44 -12.36
N LEU A 84 2.48 -4.58 -11.69
CA LEU A 84 3.81 -5.07 -11.37
C LEU A 84 4.62 -5.40 -12.63
N LEU A 85 3.98 -6.01 -13.64
CA LEU A 85 4.62 -6.31 -14.93
C LEU A 85 5.06 -5.02 -15.64
N VAL A 86 4.23 -3.99 -15.70
CA VAL A 86 4.62 -2.71 -16.31
C VAL A 86 5.86 -2.13 -15.61
N GLY A 87 5.84 -2.05 -14.27
CA GLY A 87 6.95 -1.49 -13.49
C GLY A 87 8.23 -2.31 -13.62
N SER A 88 8.12 -3.63 -13.47
CA SER A 88 9.28 -4.52 -13.53
C SER A 88 9.90 -4.63 -14.93
N THR A 89 9.07 -4.66 -15.99
CA THR A 89 9.56 -4.68 -17.36
C THR A 89 10.27 -3.37 -17.71
N PHE A 90 9.66 -2.24 -17.36
CA PHE A 90 10.32 -0.94 -17.55
C PHE A 90 11.66 -0.85 -16.81
N ALA A 91 11.71 -1.21 -15.52
CA ALA A 91 12.92 -1.19 -14.73
C ALA A 91 14.02 -2.11 -15.31
N LYS A 92 13.64 -3.31 -15.73
CA LYS A 92 14.58 -4.27 -16.37
C LYS A 92 15.11 -3.76 -17.69
N SER A 93 14.24 -3.20 -18.54
CA SER A 93 14.69 -2.62 -19.83
C SER A 93 15.64 -1.45 -19.62
N LEU A 94 15.33 -0.58 -18.65
CA LEU A 94 16.17 0.57 -18.33
C LEU A 94 17.52 0.13 -17.72
N GLY A 95 17.50 -0.83 -16.78
CA GLY A 95 18.72 -1.37 -16.18
C GLY A 95 19.64 -2.04 -17.20
N TYR A 96 19.03 -2.77 -18.16
CA TYR A 96 19.79 -3.35 -19.27
C TYR A 96 20.41 -2.28 -20.18
N ALA A 97 19.63 -1.23 -20.51
CA ALA A 97 20.11 -0.16 -21.40
C ALA A 97 21.21 0.70 -20.76
N LEU A 98 21.22 0.85 -19.45
CA LEU A 98 22.21 1.64 -18.70
C LEU A 98 23.35 0.80 -18.14
N ASP A 99 23.28 -0.52 -18.26
CA ASP A 99 24.23 -1.48 -17.67
C ASP A 99 24.38 -1.29 -16.14
N VAL A 100 23.26 -1.08 -15.44
CA VAL A 100 23.24 -0.90 -13.99
C VAL A 100 22.49 -2.04 -13.28
N PRO A 101 22.87 -2.38 -12.03
CA PRO A 101 22.26 -3.46 -11.29
C PRO A 101 20.78 -3.19 -10.98
N LEU A 102 20.01 -4.29 -10.94
CA LEU A 102 18.58 -4.31 -10.62
C LEU A 102 18.35 -4.87 -9.22
N ILE A 103 17.54 -4.15 -8.43
CA ILE A 103 17.20 -4.55 -7.08
C ILE A 103 15.70 -4.88 -7.00
N SER A 104 15.40 -6.14 -6.79
CA SER A 104 14.04 -6.63 -6.60
C SER A 104 13.59 -6.40 -5.14
N VAL A 105 12.49 -5.68 -4.94
CA VAL A 105 12.01 -5.27 -3.61
C VAL A 105 10.63 -5.86 -3.34
N ASN A 106 10.48 -6.54 -2.19
CA ASN A 106 9.16 -6.94 -1.70
C ASN A 106 8.43 -5.74 -1.10
N HIS A 107 7.21 -5.49 -1.58
CA HIS A 107 6.38 -4.34 -1.19
C HIS A 107 6.08 -4.29 0.32
N LEU A 108 5.75 -5.42 0.93
CA LEU A 108 5.40 -5.48 2.35
C LEU A 108 6.62 -5.28 3.25
N LYS A 109 7.77 -5.85 2.86
CA LYS A 109 9.05 -5.60 3.53
C LYS A 109 9.45 -4.13 3.43
N ALA A 110 9.22 -3.48 2.28
CA ALA A 110 9.46 -2.06 2.12
C ALA A 110 8.56 -1.22 3.05
N HIS A 111 7.30 -1.61 3.23
CA HIS A 111 6.42 -0.97 4.21
C HIS A 111 6.91 -1.16 5.64
N ALA A 112 7.29 -2.38 6.05
CA ALA A 112 7.81 -2.65 7.38
C ALA A 112 9.06 -1.81 7.72
N LEU A 113 9.86 -1.48 6.70
CA LEU A 113 11.08 -0.67 6.84
C LEU A 113 10.88 0.82 6.51
N SER A 114 9.69 1.28 6.21
CA SER A 114 9.45 2.66 5.76
C SER A 114 9.87 3.72 6.78
N HIS A 115 9.86 3.41 8.07
CA HIS A 115 10.33 4.28 9.15
C HIS A 115 11.86 4.45 9.18
N THR A 116 12.62 3.65 8.41
CA THR A 116 14.07 3.83 8.27
C THR A 116 14.45 5.00 7.36
N ILE A 117 13.47 5.55 6.66
CA ILE A 117 13.66 6.73 5.82
C ILE A 117 13.99 7.92 6.75
N ASN A 118 14.93 8.77 6.34
CA ASN A 118 15.44 9.91 7.11
C ASN A 118 16.39 9.56 8.27
N ASN A 119 17.21 8.53 8.11
CA ASN A 119 18.29 8.17 9.05
C ASN A 119 17.86 7.88 10.50
N ILE A 120 16.67 7.39 10.70
CA ILE A 120 16.26 6.90 12.00
C ILE A 120 17.03 5.61 12.29
N GLU A 121 17.84 5.61 13.34
CA GLU A 121 18.52 4.42 13.82
C GLU A 121 17.48 3.43 14.36
N ILE A 122 17.44 2.23 13.77
CA ILE A 122 16.52 1.20 14.18
C ILE A 122 17.21 0.21 15.08
N LYS A 123 16.60 -0.04 16.23
CA LYS A 123 17.00 -1.13 17.11
C LYS A 123 16.22 -2.38 16.74
N TYR A 124 16.94 -3.44 16.42
CA TYR A 124 16.38 -4.77 16.22
C TYR A 124 16.41 -5.58 17.52
N PRO A 125 15.50 -6.54 17.72
CA PRO A 125 14.31 -6.79 16.90
C PRO A 125 13.18 -5.79 17.20
N PHE A 126 12.20 -5.68 16.27
CA PHE A 126 10.97 -4.94 16.50
C PHE A 126 9.77 -5.65 15.84
N ILE A 127 8.56 -5.25 16.24
CA ILE A 127 7.32 -5.69 15.62
C ILE A 127 6.79 -4.57 14.73
N SER A 128 6.46 -4.89 13.49
CA SER A 128 5.78 -4.00 12.55
C SER A 128 4.34 -4.45 12.36
N LEU A 129 3.39 -3.57 12.65
CA LEU A 129 1.99 -3.76 12.28
C LEU A 129 1.75 -3.10 10.93
N LEU A 130 1.52 -3.93 9.92
CA LEU A 130 1.16 -3.49 8.58
C LEU A 130 -0.35 -3.47 8.44
N VAL A 131 -0.91 -2.29 8.18
CA VAL A 131 -2.34 -2.06 7.98
C VAL A 131 -2.55 -1.33 6.67
N SER A 132 -3.29 -1.94 5.74
CA SER A 132 -3.60 -1.36 4.44
C SER A 132 -4.95 -1.85 3.90
N GLY A 133 -5.34 -1.37 2.73
CA GLY A 133 -6.54 -1.84 2.03
C GLY A 133 -6.46 -3.29 1.54
N GLY A 134 -5.26 -3.85 1.35
CA GLY A 134 -5.07 -5.20 0.83
C GLY A 134 -4.39 -6.17 1.81
N HIS A 135 -3.77 -5.66 2.87
CA HIS A 135 -3.00 -6.50 3.80
C HIS A 135 -3.16 -6.03 5.24
N THR A 136 -3.27 -6.98 6.15
CA THR A 136 -3.19 -6.75 7.60
C THR A 136 -2.32 -7.83 8.18
N GLN A 137 -1.11 -7.46 8.62
CA GLN A 137 -0.09 -8.41 9.08
C GLN A 137 0.68 -7.87 10.28
N ILE A 138 1.05 -8.77 11.18
CA ILE A 138 2.06 -8.53 12.20
C ILE A 138 3.36 -9.18 11.74
N ILE A 139 4.42 -8.40 11.63
CA ILE A 139 5.71 -8.84 11.14
C ILE A 139 6.75 -8.68 12.25
N PHE A 140 7.37 -9.77 12.63
CA PHE A 140 8.55 -9.74 13.49
C PHE A 140 9.78 -9.50 12.63
N VAL A 141 10.51 -8.43 12.92
CA VAL A 141 11.69 -7.99 12.18
C VAL A 141 12.90 -8.18 13.07
N SER A 142 13.66 -9.25 12.82
CA SER A 142 14.87 -9.59 13.58
C SER A 142 16.10 -8.88 13.02
N SER A 143 16.10 -8.56 11.72
CA SER A 143 17.14 -7.77 11.05
C SER A 143 16.58 -7.15 9.76
N TYR A 144 17.40 -6.36 9.09
CA TYR A 144 17.05 -5.77 7.78
C TYR A 144 16.62 -6.82 6.73
N SER A 145 17.26 -7.98 6.73
CA SER A 145 16.98 -9.04 5.74
C SER A 145 16.05 -10.13 6.27
N ASP A 146 15.91 -10.25 7.59
CA ASP A 146 15.16 -11.33 8.22
C ASP A 146 13.88 -10.79 8.87
N MET A 147 12.75 -11.18 8.26
CA MET A 147 11.41 -10.77 8.64
C MET A 147 10.46 -11.96 8.54
N LYS A 148 9.71 -12.18 9.62
CA LYS A 148 8.74 -13.28 9.72
C LYS A 148 7.34 -12.71 9.99
N ILE A 149 6.36 -13.13 9.20
CA ILE A 149 4.95 -12.89 9.52
C ILE A 149 4.59 -13.78 10.69
N ILE A 150 4.10 -13.21 11.78
CA ILE A 150 3.68 -13.91 12.99
C ILE A 150 2.16 -13.88 13.19
N GLY A 151 1.45 -13.02 12.46
CA GLY A 151 0.00 -12.98 12.41
C GLY A 151 -0.47 -12.26 11.14
N GLU A 152 -1.60 -12.68 10.60
CA GLU A 152 -2.21 -12.07 9.43
C GLU A 152 -3.73 -12.17 9.46
N THR A 153 -4.40 -11.41 8.60
CA THR A 153 -5.85 -11.56 8.45
C THR A 153 -6.17 -12.85 7.72
N ARG A 154 -7.19 -13.56 8.19
CA ARG A 154 -7.70 -14.80 7.57
C ARG A 154 -8.76 -14.56 6.50
N ASP A 155 -9.22 -13.32 6.40
CA ASP A 155 -10.26 -12.91 5.46
C ASP A 155 -9.99 -11.50 4.92
N ASP A 156 -10.92 -10.56 5.10
CA ASP A 156 -10.74 -9.18 4.63
C ASP A 156 -9.55 -8.50 5.34
N ALA A 157 -8.80 -7.67 4.63
CA ALA A 157 -7.89 -6.73 5.27
C ALA A 157 -8.71 -5.66 6.03
N VAL A 158 -8.14 -5.08 7.09
CA VAL A 158 -8.86 -4.08 7.90
C VAL A 158 -9.30 -2.87 7.07
N GLY A 159 -8.46 -2.40 6.15
CA GLY A 159 -8.82 -1.29 5.25
C GLY A 159 -9.97 -1.65 4.32
N GLU A 160 -9.98 -2.88 3.78
CA GLU A 160 -11.09 -3.41 2.98
C GLU A 160 -12.38 -3.52 3.81
N ALA A 161 -12.28 -3.93 5.08
CA ALA A 161 -13.42 -3.97 5.99
C ALA A 161 -14.00 -2.57 6.22
N PHE A 162 -13.15 -1.55 6.41
CA PHE A 162 -13.59 -0.16 6.49
C PHE A 162 -14.28 0.31 5.21
N ASP A 163 -13.73 0.03 4.04
CA ASP A 163 -14.34 0.40 2.76
C ASP A 163 -15.73 -0.25 2.58
N LYS A 164 -15.87 -1.53 2.97
CA LYS A 164 -17.14 -2.25 2.94
C LYS A 164 -18.16 -1.68 3.92
N CYS A 165 -17.73 -1.32 5.14
CA CYS A 165 -18.60 -0.65 6.13
C CYS A 165 -19.03 0.74 5.66
N ALA A 166 -18.13 1.51 5.09
CA ALA A 166 -18.45 2.82 4.50
C ALA A 166 -19.49 2.70 3.39
N LYS A 167 -19.35 1.70 2.51
CA LYS A 167 -20.35 1.42 1.46
C LYS A 167 -21.73 1.07 2.02
N ILE A 168 -21.81 0.34 3.15
CA ILE A 168 -23.09 0.05 3.84
C ILE A 168 -23.75 1.35 4.32
N LEU A 169 -22.97 2.35 4.70
CA LEU A 169 -23.45 3.68 5.11
C LEU A 169 -23.74 4.63 3.94
N GLY A 170 -23.52 4.18 2.68
CA GLY A 170 -23.69 5.04 1.50
C GLY A 170 -22.58 6.08 1.33
N LEU A 171 -21.40 5.87 1.95
CA LEU A 171 -20.27 6.77 1.84
C LEU A 171 -19.39 6.44 0.63
N ASP A 172 -18.65 7.46 0.15
CA ASP A 172 -17.76 7.35 -0.98
C ASP A 172 -16.51 6.51 -0.68
N TYR A 173 -15.80 6.13 -1.74
CA TYR A 173 -14.54 5.44 -1.69
C TYR A 173 -13.35 6.42 -1.84
N PRO A 174 -12.22 6.24 -1.09
CA PRO A 174 -11.97 5.22 -0.06
C PRO A 174 -12.67 5.52 1.27
N GLY A 175 -13.34 4.52 1.85
CA GLY A 175 -14.19 4.67 3.01
C GLY A 175 -13.45 4.87 4.33
N GLY A 176 -12.25 4.29 4.47
CA GLY A 176 -11.48 4.34 5.72
C GLY A 176 -11.25 5.76 6.23
N PRO A 177 -10.65 6.68 5.45
CA PRO A 177 -10.43 8.07 5.86
C PRO A 177 -11.73 8.85 6.16
N ILE A 178 -12.82 8.52 5.46
CA ILE A 178 -14.13 9.15 5.68
C ILE A 178 -14.69 8.72 7.02
N LEU A 179 -14.67 7.40 7.30
CA LEU A 179 -15.12 6.84 8.58
C LEU A 179 -14.28 7.37 9.75
N ASP A 180 -12.96 7.43 9.61
CA ASP A 180 -12.08 7.99 10.63
C ASP A 180 -12.47 9.44 10.95
N ASN A 181 -12.76 10.24 9.93
CA ASN A 181 -13.15 11.62 10.12
C ASN A 181 -14.54 11.78 10.78
N LEU A 182 -15.51 10.97 10.37
CA LEU A 182 -16.85 10.96 10.95
C LEU A 182 -16.89 10.43 12.38
N SER A 183 -15.97 9.53 12.73
CA SER A 183 -15.90 8.96 14.10
C SER A 183 -15.38 9.94 15.14
N LYS A 184 -14.78 11.05 14.73
CA LYS A 184 -14.26 12.08 15.65
C LYS A 184 -15.41 12.69 16.45
N GLY A 185 -15.37 12.51 17.76
CA GLY A 185 -16.43 12.97 18.68
C GLY A 185 -17.54 11.96 18.92
N GLY A 186 -17.48 10.77 18.31
CA GLY A 186 -18.39 9.66 18.60
C GLY A 186 -18.07 8.97 19.92
N ASP A 187 -19.10 8.35 20.51
CA ASP A 187 -18.93 7.48 21.69
C ASP A 187 -18.66 6.04 21.24
N SER A 188 -17.40 5.60 21.38
CA SER A 188 -16.97 4.26 21.00
C SER A 188 -17.59 3.13 21.83
N LYS A 189 -18.29 3.45 22.94
CA LYS A 189 -18.95 2.48 23.82
C LYS A 189 -20.45 2.41 23.61
N LYS A 190 -20.99 3.26 22.75
CA LYS A 190 -22.46 3.34 22.53
C LYS A 190 -23.03 2.06 21.90
N PHE A 191 -22.26 1.40 21.05
CA PHE A 191 -22.67 0.16 20.39
C PHE A 191 -21.60 -0.92 20.61
N SER A 192 -22.02 -2.17 20.76
CA SER A 192 -21.13 -3.31 20.91
C SER A 192 -21.20 -4.19 19.68
N PHE A 193 -20.03 -4.50 19.12
CA PHE A 193 -19.87 -5.46 18.05
C PHE A 193 -19.08 -6.68 18.53
N PRO A 194 -19.27 -7.86 17.92
CA PRO A 194 -18.60 -9.06 18.36
C PRO A 194 -17.08 -8.95 18.22
N ASP A 195 -16.38 -9.44 19.23
CA ASP A 195 -14.94 -9.62 19.18
C ASP A 195 -14.65 -10.94 18.44
N THR A 196 -13.98 -10.82 17.28
CA THR A 196 -13.65 -12.00 16.47
C THR A 196 -12.37 -12.63 17.03
N ARG A 197 -12.54 -13.76 17.73
CA ARG A 197 -11.41 -14.53 18.24
C ARG A 197 -10.93 -15.51 17.19
N VAL A 198 -9.69 -15.41 16.80
CA VAL A 198 -8.95 -16.35 15.96
C VAL A 198 -7.70 -16.81 16.71
N PRO A 199 -7.20 -18.03 16.42
CA PRO A 199 -5.98 -18.51 17.06
C PRO A 199 -4.76 -17.66 16.78
N ASP A 200 -3.78 -17.75 17.66
CA ASP A 200 -2.47 -17.10 17.55
C ASP A 200 -2.55 -15.57 17.51
N PHE A 201 -1.81 -14.96 16.62
CA PHE A 201 -1.81 -13.51 16.38
C PHE A 201 -2.58 -13.11 15.12
N ASP A 202 -3.41 -14.00 14.60
CA ASP A 202 -4.19 -13.74 13.40
C ASP A 202 -5.42 -12.83 13.68
N TYR A 203 -5.99 -12.32 12.61
CA TYR A 203 -7.18 -11.47 12.64
C TYR A 203 -8.29 -12.03 11.76
N SER A 204 -9.52 -11.58 12.01
CA SER A 204 -10.67 -11.75 11.12
C SER A 204 -11.56 -10.52 11.21
N PHE A 205 -11.93 -9.95 10.08
CA PHE A 205 -12.77 -8.75 9.98
C PHE A 205 -14.14 -9.03 9.35
N SER A 206 -14.35 -10.19 8.72
CA SER A 206 -15.60 -10.56 8.06
C SER A 206 -16.78 -10.64 9.03
N GLY A 207 -16.55 -11.13 10.25
CA GLY A 207 -17.57 -11.20 11.30
C GLY A 207 -18.08 -9.81 11.72
N ILE A 208 -17.16 -8.87 11.92
CA ILE A 208 -17.50 -7.48 12.28
C ILE A 208 -18.31 -6.83 11.16
N LYS A 209 -17.88 -6.96 9.90
CA LYS A 209 -18.62 -6.44 8.75
C LYS A 209 -20.05 -6.96 8.67
N THR A 210 -20.24 -8.25 8.87
CA THR A 210 -21.56 -8.88 8.83
C THR A 210 -22.45 -8.39 9.98
N SER A 211 -21.90 -8.31 11.18
CA SER A 211 -22.60 -7.76 12.35
C SER A 211 -23.00 -6.30 12.14
N PHE A 212 -22.09 -5.50 11.57
CA PHE A 212 -22.36 -4.10 11.24
C PHE A 212 -23.49 -3.95 10.21
N LEU A 213 -23.52 -4.78 9.17
CA LEU A 213 -24.60 -4.79 8.18
C LEU A 213 -25.97 -5.04 8.82
N TYR A 214 -26.06 -6.07 9.68
CA TYR A 214 -27.32 -6.38 10.37
C TYR A 214 -27.73 -5.30 11.37
N PHE A 215 -26.77 -4.73 12.07
CA PHE A 215 -27.01 -3.60 12.97
C PHE A 215 -27.65 -2.42 12.22
N ILE A 216 -27.04 -1.97 11.12
CA ILE A 216 -27.56 -0.85 10.33
C ILE A 216 -28.97 -1.15 9.79
N LYS A 217 -29.21 -2.36 9.28
CA LYS A 217 -30.56 -2.75 8.84
C LYS A 217 -31.59 -2.63 9.96
N SER A 218 -31.25 -3.12 11.15
CA SER A 218 -32.17 -3.07 12.29
C SER A 218 -32.43 -1.65 12.81
N GLU A 219 -31.46 -0.73 12.65
CA GLU A 219 -31.65 0.68 13.02
C GLU A 219 -32.50 1.45 11.99
N LEU A 220 -32.45 1.05 10.72
CA LEU A 220 -33.26 1.66 9.65
C LEU A 220 -34.73 1.19 9.65
N GLU A 221 -35.01 0.05 10.30
CA GLU A 221 -36.37 -0.51 10.44
C GLU A 221 -37.14 0.03 11.69
N LYS A 222 -36.45 0.81 12.52
CA LYS A 222 -37.04 1.47 13.72
C LYS A 222 -37.65 2.82 13.37
#